data_65252ec3fa1c7dbdaef2dc61959bb31f
#
_entry.id   65252ec3fa1c7dbdaef2dc61959bb31f
#
_cell.length_a   1.000
_cell.length_b   1.000
_cell.length_c   1.000
_cell.angle_alpha   90.00
_cell.angle_beta   90.00
_cell.angle_gamma   90.00
#
_symmetry.space_group_name_H-M   'P 1'
#
loop_
_entity.id
_entity.type
_entity.pdbx_description
1 polymer ?
#
loop_
_entity_poly.entity_id
_entity_poly.type
_entity_poly.pdbx_seq_one_letter_code
_entity_poly.pdbx_strand_id
1 'polypeptide(L)'
;YASRAIFINFTFAVIGIFFWRHIGLKFTKHFAASLCLLYAGILFLLQFFVVLLIADASETIKAGVLFIVLAMYGISFSGAAPLIISMVADVSDAEQAESDVNKSGAMFAYYTTITKVGYTLAVAVPYIFLESVIGFDISLGSDNSEFTKNTLLYMYHFIPVICFFLASFLLSKHNISREAHSAIKENIS
;
A
#
# COMPACT_ATOMS: atom_id res chain seq x y z
N TYR A 1 13.27 -19.10 8.94
CA TYR A 1 13.09 -18.19 7.79
C TYR A 1 12.25 -16.96 8.14
N ALA A 2 11.14 -17.08 8.90
CA ALA A 2 10.22 -15.99 9.19
C ALA A 2 10.89 -14.76 9.82
N SER A 3 11.72 -14.92 10.85
CA SER A 3 12.40 -13.78 11.50
C SER A 3 13.34 -13.03 10.57
N ARG A 4 14.04 -13.75 9.67
CA ARG A 4 14.92 -13.12 8.66
C ARG A 4 14.11 -12.37 7.62
N ALA A 5 12.98 -12.90 7.20
CA ALA A 5 12.04 -12.27 6.27
C ALA A 5 11.51 -10.94 6.81
N ILE A 6 11.07 -10.93 8.06
CA ILE A 6 10.61 -9.73 8.76
C ILE A 6 11.74 -8.70 8.87
N PHE A 7 12.94 -9.12 9.27
CA PHE A 7 14.09 -8.23 9.40
C PHE A 7 14.46 -7.56 8.06
N ILE A 8 14.50 -8.33 6.96
CA ILE A 8 14.75 -7.82 5.62
C ILE A 8 13.69 -6.79 5.23
N ASN A 9 12.40 -7.12 5.39
CA ASN A 9 11.31 -6.22 5.06
C ASN A 9 11.42 -4.88 5.81
N PHE A 10 11.63 -4.91 7.13
CA PHE A 10 11.79 -3.68 7.93
C PHE A 10 13.03 -2.88 7.57
N THR A 11 14.16 -3.54 7.30
CA THR A 11 15.38 -2.84 6.89
C THR A 11 15.15 -2.06 5.59
N PHE A 12 14.55 -2.71 4.60
CA PHE A 12 14.24 -2.06 3.33
C PHE A 12 13.09 -1.06 3.43
N ALA A 13 12.19 -1.21 4.40
CA ALA A 13 11.19 -0.19 4.70
C ALA A 13 11.83 1.11 5.19
N VAL A 14 12.83 1.05 6.06
CA VAL A 14 13.58 2.25 6.49
C VAL A 14 14.24 2.94 5.29
N ILE A 15 14.89 2.18 4.41
CA ILE A 15 15.48 2.72 3.16
C ILE A 15 14.39 3.37 2.29
N GLY A 16 13.26 2.71 2.15
CA GLY A 16 12.13 3.18 1.36
C GLY A 16 11.55 4.52 1.84
N ILE A 17 11.51 4.78 3.15
CA ILE A 17 11.07 6.07 3.70
C ILE A 17 11.91 7.22 3.12
N PHE A 18 13.23 7.09 3.16
CA PHE A 18 14.13 8.12 2.63
C PHE A 18 13.99 8.26 1.11
N PHE A 19 13.85 7.17 0.39
CA PHE A 19 13.66 7.16 -1.06
C PHE A 19 12.38 7.91 -1.47
N TRP A 20 11.24 7.56 -0.89
CA TRP A 20 9.96 8.20 -1.21
C TRP A 20 9.87 9.65 -0.75
N ARG A 21 10.47 9.96 0.42
CA ARG A 21 10.62 11.34 0.86
C ARG A 21 11.41 12.17 -0.15
N HIS A 22 12.52 11.65 -0.67
CA HIS A 22 13.32 12.34 -1.68
C HIS A 22 12.50 12.65 -2.95
N ILE A 23 11.74 11.68 -3.45
CA ILE A 23 10.85 11.86 -4.61
C ILE A 23 9.78 12.92 -4.29
N GLY A 24 9.15 12.86 -3.12
CA GLY A 24 8.14 13.83 -2.69
C GLY A 24 8.69 15.25 -2.54
N LEU A 25 9.96 15.40 -2.15
CA LEU A 25 10.64 16.70 -2.10
C LEU A 25 11.03 17.23 -3.48
N LYS A 26 11.41 16.35 -4.40
CA LYS A 26 11.84 16.73 -5.75
C LYS A 26 10.67 17.07 -6.67
N PHE A 27 9.58 16.32 -6.56
CA PHE A 27 8.37 16.51 -7.36
C PHE A 27 7.21 17.05 -6.49
N THR A 28 6.17 16.26 -6.28
CA THR A 28 5.07 16.55 -5.35
C THR A 28 4.77 15.35 -4.48
N LYS A 29 4.13 15.56 -3.31
CA LYS A 29 3.69 14.48 -2.41
C LYS A 29 2.70 13.55 -3.11
N HIS A 30 1.78 14.11 -3.91
CA HIS A 30 0.79 13.37 -4.70
C HIS A 30 1.45 12.47 -5.72
N PHE A 31 2.42 13.00 -6.48
CA PHE A 31 3.17 12.22 -7.45
C PHE A 31 3.95 11.08 -6.78
N ALA A 32 4.65 11.37 -5.69
CA ALA A 32 5.41 10.37 -4.95
C ALA A 32 4.50 9.26 -4.39
N ALA A 33 3.35 9.61 -3.81
CA ALA A 33 2.39 8.64 -3.29
C ALA A 33 1.74 7.81 -4.42
N SER A 34 1.35 8.45 -5.53
CA SER A 34 0.83 7.75 -6.71
C SER A 34 1.85 6.77 -7.28
N LEU A 35 3.11 7.20 -7.43
CA LEU A 35 4.20 6.35 -7.93
C LEU A 35 4.50 5.18 -6.97
N CYS A 36 4.44 5.42 -5.66
CA CYS A 36 4.62 4.40 -4.64
C CYS A 36 3.53 3.30 -4.74
N LEU A 37 2.28 3.69 -4.92
CA LEU A 37 1.16 2.75 -5.09
C LEU A 37 1.23 2.02 -6.45
N LEU A 38 1.61 2.73 -7.51
CA LEU A 38 1.85 2.10 -8.82
C LEU A 38 2.93 1.03 -8.74
N TYR A 39 4.04 1.34 -8.07
CA TYR A 39 5.13 0.41 -7.82
C TYR A 39 4.64 -0.83 -7.02
N ALA A 40 3.82 -0.62 -5.97
CA ALA A 40 3.22 -1.72 -5.24
C ALA A 40 2.36 -2.63 -6.12
N GLY A 41 1.49 -2.06 -6.94
CA GLY A 41 0.65 -2.82 -7.88
C GLY A 41 1.46 -3.64 -8.88
N ILE A 42 2.52 -3.04 -9.44
CA ILE A 42 3.45 -3.74 -10.34
C ILE A 42 4.15 -4.89 -9.62
N LEU A 43 4.57 -4.71 -8.36
CA LEU A 43 5.21 -5.78 -7.59
C LEU A 43 4.28 -6.98 -7.37
N PHE A 44 3.00 -6.74 -7.01
CA PHE A 44 2.03 -7.83 -6.86
C PHE A 44 1.78 -8.56 -8.17
N LEU A 45 1.73 -7.83 -9.29
CA LEU A 45 1.58 -8.43 -10.61
C LEU A 45 2.81 -9.26 -11.00
N LEU A 46 4.01 -8.73 -10.80
CA LEU A 46 5.26 -9.45 -11.09
C LEU A 46 5.42 -10.67 -10.20
N GLN A 47 5.06 -10.58 -8.91
CA GLN A 47 5.12 -11.70 -7.98
C GLN A 47 4.25 -12.87 -8.46
N PHE A 48 3.08 -12.62 -9.03
CA PHE A 48 2.24 -13.67 -9.59
C PHE A 48 2.99 -14.51 -10.63
N PHE A 49 3.64 -13.85 -11.61
CA PHE A 49 4.42 -14.56 -12.62
C PHE A 49 5.65 -15.24 -12.04
N VAL A 50 6.32 -14.60 -11.08
CA VAL A 50 7.49 -15.19 -10.41
C VAL A 50 7.11 -16.47 -9.67
N VAL A 51 6.00 -16.48 -8.93
CA VAL A 51 5.51 -17.67 -8.22
C VAL A 51 5.27 -18.83 -9.19
N LEU A 52 4.68 -18.55 -10.35
CA LEU A 52 4.45 -19.58 -11.39
C LEU A 52 5.77 -20.10 -11.97
N LEU A 53 6.72 -19.21 -12.23
CA LEU A 53 8.02 -19.58 -12.83
C LEU A 53 8.88 -20.43 -11.91
N ILE A 54 8.79 -20.22 -10.58
CA ILE A 54 9.60 -20.95 -9.60
C ILE A 54 8.86 -22.12 -8.94
N ALA A 55 7.68 -22.48 -9.43
CA ALA A 55 6.85 -23.52 -8.83
C ALA A 55 7.64 -24.81 -8.60
N ASP A 56 8.43 -25.24 -9.59
CA ASP A 56 9.24 -26.46 -9.56
C ASP A 56 10.69 -26.22 -9.09
N ALA A 57 11.04 -25.00 -8.66
CA ALA A 57 12.39 -24.67 -8.20
C ALA A 57 12.67 -25.28 -6.82
N SER A 58 13.98 -25.42 -6.50
CA SER A 58 14.41 -25.86 -5.18
C SER A 58 13.98 -24.89 -4.07
N GLU A 59 13.79 -25.39 -2.86
CA GLU A 59 13.40 -24.57 -1.69
C GLU A 59 14.39 -23.43 -1.40
N THR A 60 15.67 -23.61 -1.74
CA THR A 60 16.69 -22.57 -1.59
C THR A 60 16.41 -21.41 -2.55
N ILE A 61 16.06 -21.70 -3.80
CA ILE A 61 15.71 -20.68 -4.81
C ILE A 61 14.42 -19.95 -4.39
N LYS A 62 13.39 -20.69 -3.99
CA LYS A 62 12.13 -20.12 -3.49
C LYS A 62 12.36 -19.19 -2.32
N ALA A 63 13.18 -19.59 -1.34
CA ALA A 63 13.53 -18.75 -0.20
C ALA A 63 14.31 -17.49 -0.60
N GLY A 64 15.27 -17.60 -1.52
CA GLY A 64 16.03 -16.46 -2.04
C GLY A 64 15.13 -15.44 -2.74
N VAL A 65 14.24 -15.91 -3.61
CA VAL A 65 13.26 -15.06 -4.29
C VAL A 65 12.31 -14.40 -3.29
N LEU A 66 11.83 -15.13 -2.30
CA LEU A 66 10.99 -14.58 -1.23
C LEU A 66 11.68 -13.40 -0.52
N PHE A 67 12.96 -13.52 -0.19
CA PHE A 67 13.69 -12.43 0.48
C PHE A 67 13.80 -11.20 -0.41
N ILE A 68 14.04 -11.36 -1.71
CA ILE A 68 14.07 -10.26 -2.67
C ILE A 68 12.71 -9.56 -2.75
N VAL A 69 11.64 -10.33 -2.89
CA VAL A 69 10.27 -9.80 -2.94
C VAL A 69 9.92 -9.03 -1.67
N LEU A 70 10.28 -9.57 -0.49
CA LEU A 70 10.04 -8.91 0.79
C LEU A 70 10.84 -7.61 0.95
N ALA A 71 12.07 -7.56 0.44
CA ALA A 71 12.85 -6.33 0.38
C ALA A 71 12.16 -5.26 -0.48
N MET A 72 11.70 -5.64 -1.66
CA MET A 72 10.97 -4.74 -2.56
C MET A 72 9.65 -4.26 -1.95
N TYR A 73 8.92 -5.12 -1.24
CA TYR A 73 7.73 -4.72 -0.49
C TYR A 73 8.03 -3.77 0.65
N GLY A 74 9.14 -3.97 1.37
CA GLY A 74 9.60 -3.03 2.40
C GLY A 74 9.70 -1.61 1.83
N ILE A 75 10.39 -1.46 0.70
CA ILE A 75 10.51 -0.17 0.00
C ILE A 75 9.13 0.38 -0.38
N SER A 76 8.25 -0.47 -0.92
CA SER A 76 6.94 -0.04 -1.38
C SER A 76 6.06 0.48 -0.25
N PHE A 77 5.83 -0.32 0.78
CA PHE A 77 4.84 0.01 1.82
C PHE A 77 5.25 1.15 2.75
N SER A 78 6.52 1.49 2.80
CA SER A 78 7.04 2.54 3.67
C SER A 78 6.74 3.97 3.22
N GLY A 79 6.37 4.18 1.96
CA GLY A 79 6.21 5.53 1.39
C GLY A 79 4.80 6.08 1.42
N ALA A 80 3.80 5.26 1.10
CA ALA A 80 2.44 5.75 0.88
C ALA A 80 1.82 6.38 2.14
N ALA A 81 1.88 5.72 3.30
CA ALA A 81 1.25 6.19 4.52
C ALA A 81 1.78 7.55 5.00
N PRO A 82 3.10 7.78 5.15
CA PRO A 82 3.63 9.09 5.55
C PRO A 82 3.28 10.20 4.57
N LEU A 83 3.31 9.91 3.26
CA LEU A 83 2.96 10.89 2.24
C LEU A 83 1.48 11.27 2.31
N ILE A 84 0.58 10.29 2.46
CA ILE A 84 -0.87 10.54 2.60
C ILE A 84 -1.17 11.34 3.88
N ILE A 85 -0.58 10.98 5.01
CA ILE A 85 -0.73 11.74 6.26
C ILE A 85 -0.27 13.19 6.08
N SER A 86 0.85 13.40 5.39
CA SER A 86 1.34 14.74 5.08
C SER A 86 0.40 15.51 4.15
N MET A 87 -0.30 14.84 3.23
CA MET A 87 -1.31 15.48 2.38
C MET A 87 -2.58 15.85 3.17
N VAL A 88 -2.98 15.02 4.13
CA VAL A 88 -4.10 15.36 5.05
C VAL A 88 -3.79 16.61 5.86
N ALA A 89 -2.54 16.78 6.32
CA ALA A 89 -2.10 18.00 6.99
C ALA A 89 -2.21 19.22 6.05
N ASP A 90 -1.73 19.09 4.80
CA ASP A 90 -1.80 20.19 3.82
C ASP A 90 -3.25 20.61 3.53
N VAL A 91 -4.19 19.66 3.44
CA VAL A 91 -5.63 19.94 3.28
C VAL A 91 -6.21 20.62 4.51
N SER A 92 -5.79 20.18 5.70
CA SER A 92 -6.22 20.80 6.96
C SER A 92 -5.76 22.27 7.08
N ASP A 93 -4.53 22.56 6.66
CA ASP A 93 -3.99 23.92 6.64
C ASP A 93 -4.76 24.80 5.65
N ALA A 94 -5.08 24.26 4.47
CA ALA A 94 -5.87 24.96 3.46
C ALA A 94 -7.29 25.31 3.95
N GLU A 95 -7.96 24.34 4.57
CA GLU A 95 -9.31 24.55 5.13
C GLU A 95 -9.29 25.60 6.27
N GLN A 96 -8.26 25.59 7.10
CA GLN A 96 -8.09 26.61 8.14
C GLN A 96 -7.92 28.01 7.56
N ALA A 97 -7.17 28.15 6.46
CA ALA A 97 -6.98 29.43 5.79
C ALA A 97 -8.27 30.00 5.19
N GLU A 98 -9.16 29.13 4.69
CA GLU A 98 -10.42 29.55 4.08
C GLU A 98 -11.52 29.84 5.10
N SER A 99 -11.61 29.04 6.16
CA SER A 99 -12.72 29.11 7.13
C SER A 99 -12.39 29.86 8.41
N ASP A 100 -11.13 30.23 8.63
CA ASP A 100 -10.59 30.79 9.89
C ASP A 100 -10.89 29.93 11.14
N VAL A 101 -11.21 28.65 10.94
CA VAL A 101 -11.51 27.68 11.98
C VAL A 101 -10.56 26.49 11.88
N ASN A 102 -9.86 26.19 12.97
CA ASN A 102 -9.02 25.00 13.02
C ASN A 102 -9.86 23.71 13.10
N LYS A 103 -9.92 22.98 11.98
CA LYS A 103 -10.61 21.69 11.85
C LYS A 103 -9.65 20.49 11.76
N SER A 104 -8.37 20.68 12.10
CA SER A 104 -7.34 19.62 11.96
C SER A 104 -7.73 18.34 12.68
N GLY A 105 -8.26 18.43 13.89
CA GLY A 105 -8.73 17.27 14.65
C GLY A 105 -9.79 16.46 13.92
N ALA A 106 -10.75 17.13 13.27
CA ALA A 106 -11.81 16.46 12.48
C ALA A 106 -11.21 15.79 11.24
N MET A 107 -10.32 16.46 10.50
CA MET A 107 -9.68 15.91 9.30
C MET A 107 -8.88 14.64 9.60
N PHE A 108 -8.06 14.65 10.66
CA PHE A 108 -7.32 13.47 11.10
C PHE A 108 -8.23 12.37 11.67
N ALA A 109 -9.34 12.72 12.31
CA ALA A 109 -10.35 11.75 12.75
C ALA A 109 -11.00 11.04 11.55
N TYR A 110 -11.39 11.77 10.50
CA TYR A 110 -11.91 11.20 9.26
C TYR A 110 -10.88 10.26 8.61
N TYR A 111 -9.64 10.73 8.42
CA TYR A 111 -8.57 9.90 7.87
C TYR A 111 -8.39 8.60 8.65
N THR A 112 -8.28 8.69 9.99
CA THR A 112 -8.09 7.54 10.87
C THR A 112 -9.27 6.58 10.81
N THR A 113 -10.51 7.09 10.78
CA THR A 113 -11.72 6.27 10.70
C THR A 113 -11.79 5.52 9.36
N ILE A 114 -11.59 6.22 8.24
CA ILE A 114 -11.58 5.60 6.91
C ILE A 114 -10.48 4.53 6.81
N THR A 115 -9.29 4.82 7.34
CA THR A 115 -8.17 3.87 7.35
C THR A 115 -8.50 2.62 8.17
N LYS A 116 -9.10 2.75 9.35
CA LYS A 116 -9.52 1.61 10.18
C LYS A 116 -10.61 0.78 9.50
N VAL A 117 -11.62 1.43 8.90
CA VAL A 117 -12.64 0.74 8.10
C VAL A 117 -12.00 0.00 6.94
N GLY A 118 -11.09 0.64 6.21
CA GLY A 118 -10.34 0.01 5.12
C GLY A 118 -9.57 -1.23 5.56
N TYR A 119 -8.83 -1.17 6.66
CA TYR A 119 -8.13 -2.34 7.22
C TYR A 119 -9.07 -3.47 7.63
N THR A 120 -10.19 -3.14 8.25
CA THR A 120 -11.20 -4.13 8.65
C THR A 120 -11.78 -4.84 7.42
N LEU A 121 -12.18 -4.07 6.40
CA LEU A 121 -12.72 -4.63 5.16
C LEU A 121 -11.68 -5.44 4.38
N ALA A 122 -10.43 -4.99 4.34
CA ALA A 122 -9.34 -5.70 3.66
C ALA A 122 -9.05 -7.08 4.25
N VAL A 123 -9.38 -7.29 5.51
CA VAL A 123 -9.26 -8.61 6.17
C VAL A 123 -10.58 -9.37 6.07
N ALA A 124 -11.69 -8.77 6.48
CA ALA A 124 -12.98 -9.46 6.61
C ALA A 124 -13.53 -9.95 5.26
N VAL A 125 -13.48 -9.11 4.23
CA VAL A 125 -14.08 -9.45 2.92
C VAL A 125 -13.40 -10.66 2.26
N PRO A 126 -12.05 -10.73 2.14
CA PRO A 126 -11.39 -11.90 1.60
C PRO A 126 -11.65 -13.18 2.42
N TYR A 127 -11.64 -13.08 3.76
CA TYR A 127 -11.91 -14.25 4.61
C TYR A 127 -13.31 -14.80 4.43
N ILE A 128 -14.32 -13.94 4.48
CA ILE A 128 -15.71 -14.35 4.26
C ILE A 128 -15.87 -14.98 2.87
N PHE A 129 -15.26 -14.39 1.85
CA PHE A 129 -15.34 -14.91 0.50
C PHE A 129 -14.64 -16.27 0.35
N LEU A 130 -13.47 -16.44 0.94
CA LEU A 130 -12.72 -17.69 0.92
C LEU A 130 -13.50 -18.82 1.60
N GLU A 131 -14.07 -18.58 2.77
CA GLU A 131 -14.80 -19.59 3.54
C GLU A 131 -16.16 -19.87 2.90
N SER A 132 -16.98 -18.83 2.67
CA SER A 132 -18.39 -19.00 2.31
C SER A 132 -18.62 -19.27 0.82
N VAL A 133 -17.74 -18.80 -0.07
CA VAL A 133 -17.93 -18.89 -1.53
C VAL A 133 -17.02 -19.95 -2.15
N ILE A 134 -15.76 -20.01 -1.71
CA ILE A 134 -14.75 -20.89 -2.31
C ILE A 134 -14.64 -22.21 -1.55
N GLY A 135 -15.10 -22.26 -0.28
CA GLY A 135 -15.01 -23.44 0.56
C GLY A 135 -13.57 -23.76 0.99
N PHE A 136 -12.77 -22.72 1.25
CA PHE A 136 -11.41 -22.88 1.75
C PHE A 136 -11.45 -23.33 3.22
N ASP A 137 -10.85 -24.47 3.52
CA ASP A 137 -10.70 -24.98 4.89
C ASP A 137 -9.24 -24.88 5.32
N ILE A 138 -9.00 -24.05 6.35
CA ILE A 138 -7.66 -23.84 6.92
C ILE A 138 -7.08 -25.16 7.46
N SER A 139 -7.93 -26.05 8.00
CA SER A 139 -7.49 -27.31 8.59
C SER A 139 -6.93 -28.29 7.55
N LEU A 140 -7.37 -28.20 6.31
CA LEU A 140 -6.90 -29.02 5.20
C LEU A 140 -5.55 -28.55 4.63
N GLY A 141 -5.14 -27.31 4.89
CA GLY A 141 -3.88 -26.77 4.40
C GLY A 141 -3.67 -27.00 2.90
N SER A 142 -2.64 -27.80 2.54
CA SER A 142 -2.34 -28.19 1.15
C SER A 142 -3.35 -29.16 0.53
N ASP A 143 -4.20 -29.79 1.32
CA ASP A 143 -5.17 -30.80 0.88
C ASP A 143 -6.49 -30.18 0.37
N ASN A 144 -6.61 -28.85 0.44
CA ASN A 144 -7.67 -28.12 -0.27
C ASN A 144 -7.65 -28.42 -1.77
N SER A 145 -8.83 -28.33 -2.40
CA SER A 145 -8.97 -28.58 -3.83
C SER A 145 -8.06 -27.66 -4.67
N GLU A 146 -7.63 -28.13 -5.84
CA GLU A 146 -6.83 -27.30 -6.76
C GLU A 146 -7.58 -26.02 -7.18
N PHE A 147 -8.89 -26.08 -7.35
CA PHE A 147 -9.73 -24.92 -7.61
C PHE A 147 -9.60 -23.88 -6.47
N THR A 148 -9.73 -24.33 -5.24
CA THR A 148 -9.64 -23.47 -4.05
C THR A 148 -8.26 -22.82 -3.92
N LYS A 149 -7.19 -23.60 -4.10
CA LYS A 149 -5.80 -23.11 -4.06
C LYS A 149 -5.51 -22.09 -5.15
N ASN A 150 -5.92 -22.37 -6.38
CA ASN A 150 -5.74 -21.45 -7.51
C ASN A 150 -6.56 -20.17 -7.32
N THR A 151 -7.78 -20.27 -6.82
CA THR A 151 -8.62 -19.09 -6.57
C THR A 151 -7.99 -18.21 -5.47
N LEU A 152 -7.45 -18.81 -4.40
CA LEU A 152 -6.71 -18.08 -3.38
C LEU A 152 -5.49 -17.36 -3.98
N LEU A 153 -4.72 -18.04 -4.84
CA LEU A 153 -3.57 -17.46 -5.52
C LEU A 153 -3.97 -16.24 -6.36
N TYR A 154 -5.04 -16.34 -7.14
CA TYR A 154 -5.55 -15.23 -7.95
C TYR A 154 -6.04 -14.08 -7.09
N MET A 155 -6.83 -14.35 -6.06
CA MET A 155 -7.34 -13.31 -5.16
C MET A 155 -6.19 -12.56 -4.47
N TYR A 156 -5.22 -13.29 -3.95
CA TYR A 156 -4.07 -12.71 -3.27
C TYR A 156 -3.29 -11.73 -4.15
N HIS A 157 -3.15 -12.01 -5.43
CA HIS A 157 -2.38 -11.17 -6.35
C HIS A 157 -3.23 -10.08 -7.02
N PHE A 158 -4.37 -10.44 -7.61
CA PHE A 158 -5.10 -9.51 -8.48
C PHE A 158 -5.96 -8.49 -7.72
N ILE A 159 -6.51 -8.82 -6.56
CA ILE A 159 -7.27 -7.84 -5.76
C ILE A 159 -6.38 -6.66 -5.35
N PRO A 160 -5.19 -6.87 -4.75
CA PRO A 160 -4.28 -5.76 -4.46
C PRO A 160 -3.83 -4.99 -5.70
N VAL A 161 -3.57 -5.67 -6.83
CA VAL A 161 -3.20 -5.01 -8.09
C VAL A 161 -4.24 -3.98 -8.51
N ILE A 162 -5.51 -4.38 -8.53
CA ILE A 162 -6.64 -3.50 -8.90
C ILE A 162 -6.72 -2.33 -7.91
N CYS A 163 -6.67 -2.62 -6.61
CA CYS A 163 -6.76 -1.59 -5.58
C CYS A 163 -5.61 -0.57 -5.67
N PHE A 164 -4.38 -1.04 -5.84
CA PHE A 164 -3.21 -0.15 -5.94
C PHE A 164 -3.22 0.69 -7.21
N PHE A 165 -3.58 0.12 -8.35
CA PHE A 165 -3.68 0.87 -9.60
C PHE A 165 -4.80 1.91 -9.55
N LEU A 166 -5.95 1.55 -9.00
CA LEU A 166 -7.06 2.50 -8.81
C LEU A 166 -6.67 3.63 -7.86
N ALA A 167 -6.05 3.31 -6.72
CA ALA A 167 -5.60 4.32 -5.76
C ALA A 167 -4.51 5.24 -6.36
N SER A 168 -3.54 4.68 -7.10
CA SER A 168 -2.52 5.45 -7.82
C SER A 168 -3.16 6.40 -8.84
N PHE A 169 -4.12 5.91 -9.63
CA PHE A 169 -4.83 6.70 -10.62
C PHE A 169 -5.63 7.84 -9.96
N LEU A 170 -6.36 7.57 -8.89
CA LEU A 170 -7.12 8.59 -8.17
C LEU A 170 -6.20 9.68 -7.61
N LEU A 171 -5.09 9.30 -6.98
CA LEU A 171 -4.12 10.26 -6.45
C LEU A 171 -3.44 11.08 -7.54
N SER A 172 -3.20 10.52 -8.72
CA SER A 172 -2.57 11.25 -9.82
C SER A 172 -3.44 12.39 -10.39
N LYS A 173 -4.76 12.30 -10.19
CA LYS A 173 -5.71 13.34 -10.64
C LYS A 173 -5.85 14.51 -9.67
N HIS A 174 -5.48 14.34 -8.42
CA HIS A 174 -5.56 15.38 -7.39
C HIS A 174 -4.17 15.98 -7.18
N ASN A 175 -3.95 17.18 -7.67
CA ASN A 175 -2.66 17.87 -7.55
C ASN A 175 -2.86 19.23 -6.91
N ILE A 176 -2.64 19.32 -5.60
CA ILE A 176 -2.46 20.63 -4.95
C ILE A 176 -1.03 21.07 -5.23
N SER A 177 -0.85 22.13 -6.02
CA SER A 177 0.49 22.60 -6.37
C SER A 177 1.21 23.15 -5.12
N ARG A 178 2.54 23.04 -5.10
CA ARG A 178 3.36 23.62 -4.01
C ARG A 178 3.15 25.13 -3.87
N GLU A 179 2.90 25.81 -4.99
CA GLU A 179 2.64 27.25 -5.02
C GLU A 179 1.32 27.60 -4.33
N ALA A 180 0.26 26.81 -4.56
CA ALA A 180 -1.00 26.97 -3.85
C ALA A 180 -0.83 26.74 -2.34
N HIS A 181 -0.06 25.72 -1.94
CA HIS A 181 0.20 25.45 -0.52
C HIS A 181 1.06 26.52 0.15
N SER A 182 2.10 27.07 -0.53
CA SER A 182 2.92 28.16 0.03
C SER A 182 2.13 29.45 0.19
N ALA A 183 1.28 29.80 -0.80
CA ALA A 183 0.40 30.97 -0.73
C ALA A 183 -0.62 30.87 0.43
N ILE A 184 -1.16 29.67 0.68
CA ILE A 184 -2.05 29.41 1.82
C ILE A 184 -1.31 29.62 3.15
N LYS A 185 -0.07 29.16 3.26
CA LYS A 185 0.72 29.25 4.49
C LYS A 185 1.15 30.68 4.83
N GLU A 186 1.41 31.51 3.82
CA GLU A 186 1.69 32.94 3.99
C GLU A 186 0.46 33.72 4.50
N ASN A 187 -0.76 33.27 4.18
CA ASN A 187 -1.99 33.92 4.63
C ASN A 187 -2.39 33.54 6.08
N ILE A 188 -1.78 32.48 6.65
CA ILE A 188 -2.07 32.01 8.04
C ILE A 188 -1.05 32.54 9.03
N SER A 189 0.11 33.04 8.58
CA SER A 189 1.19 33.55 9.45
C SER A 189 1.02 35.04 9.74
#